data_36f2e78d3e312b8d0d0959e157ff3065
#
_entry.id   36f2e78d3e312b8d0d0959e157ff3065
#
_cell.length_a   1.000
_cell.length_b   1.000
_cell.length_c   1.000
_cell.angle_alpha   90.00
_cell.angle_beta   90.00
_cell.angle_gamma   90.00
#
_symmetry.space_group_name_H-M   'P 1'
#
loop_
_entity.id
_entity.type
_entity.pdbx_description
1 polymer ?
#
loop_
_entity_poly.entity_id
_entity_poly.type
_entity_poly.pdbx_seq_one_letter_code
_entity_poly.pdbx_strand_id
1 'polypeptide(L)'
;MPQKEYCPKGYQQTKTQDSSPSVFLHHEGVNKRSSDFSFEAVRENLFRVTFTSPTHPLPPYPSVSKPDTNLNGVGVSTSSGSSQKEIDVGNVKAAINWEHTPVVSLSWKGDNKPLYQDLPLRSYVTDGDGIAHYTKHDRNALHVGLGEKSAPMDLTDRHFQLSATDSFGYDVYNTDPLYKHIPLLIKATPSGCVAIFSTTHGRGTWSVGSEVDGLWGHFKVYRQDIGGLEQYLIMGKTLKDVVRSYAELVGFPLLVPRWAYGYISGGYGYSANDHPPAHQALMDFADKLKEHDIPCSAHQMSSGYSIAEVEPKVRTVFTWNRYRFPDPEKWIAQYHSRGIRLLTNIKPFLLGSHPDYQKLIDGNGFFKDPETGEPGFMRLWSAGGATGGDGCHIDFTSAMAFKWWYNGVQFLKRSGIDGMWNDNNEYTIPSDDWQVALDDPTVSEAAKKQADKTVGLWGRAMHTELMGKASHDALRDLEPNVRPFVLTRSATAGTMRYAASTWSGDNVTSWESMKGANALSLNSAMSLLQVSFSPLRY
;
A
#
# COMPACT_ATOMS: atom_id res chain seq x y z
N MET A 1 -3.91 24.88 21.87
CA MET A 1 -2.60 24.70 21.24
C MET A 1 -2.51 25.70 20.11
N PRO A 2 -1.36 26.29 19.79
CA PRO A 2 -1.27 27.16 18.62
C PRO A 2 -1.65 26.35 17.38
N GLN A 3 -2.39 26.97 16.49
CA GLN A 3 -2.81 26.37 15.23
C GLN A 3 -1.55 25.99 14.43
N LYS A 4 -1.35 24.72 14.14
CA LYS A 4 -0.19 24.21 13.41
C LYS A 4 -0.30 24.47 11.91
N GLU A 5 -1.52 24.69 11.41
CA GLU A 5 -1.79 24.94 9.99
C GLU A 5 -1.30 26.32 9.55
N TYR A 6 -0.59 26.33 8.42
CA TYR A 6 -0.21 27.55 7.72
C TYR A 6 -0.55 27.42 6.24
N CYS A 7 -1.38 28.36 5.74
CA CYS A 7 -1.78 28.46 4.34
C CYS A 7 -0.98 29.58 3.67
N PRO A 8 0.05 29.30 2.86
CA PRO A 8 0.85 30.31 2.18
C PRO A 8 0.03 31.08 1.15
N LYS A 9 0.29 32.38 1.02
CA LYS A 9 -0.39 33.30 0.08
C LYS A 9 0.62 34.21 -0.61
N GLY A 10 0.25 34.75 -1.77
CA GLY A 10 1.12 35.68 -2.50
C GLY A 10 2.22 34.96 -3.27
N TYR A 11 1.86 33.92 -4.00
CA TYR A 11 2.76 33.16 -4.84
C TYR A 11 3.19 33.96 -6.07
N GLN A 12 4.43 33.71 -6.49
CA GLN A 12 5.02 34.26 -7.72
C GLN A 12 5.43 33.11 -8.64
N GLN A 13 5.21 33.28 -9.94
CA GLN A 13 5.64 32.29 -10.92
C GLN A 13 7.16 32.34 -11.12
N THR A 14 7.83 31.18 -10.96
CA THR A 14 9.29 31.11 -11.03
C THR A 14 9.85 30.76 -12.40
N LYS A 15 9.03 30.10 -13.26
CA LYS A 15 9.41 29.73 -14.63
C LYS A 15 8.34 30.23 -15.60
N THR A 16 8.67 31.19 -16.41
CA THR A 16 7.85 31.71 -17.49
C THR A 16 8.20 31.03 -18.81
N GLN A 17 7.65 29.84 -19.04
CA GLN A 17 7.52 29.28 -20.39
C GLN A 17 6.02 29.27 -20.72
N ASP A 18 5.55 30.27 -21.46
CA ASP A 18 4.14 30.42 -21.78
C ASP A 18 3.55 29.22 -22.52
N SER A 19 4.36 28.50 -23.30
CA SER A 19 3.95 27.30 -24.03
C SER A 19 4.06 25.99 -23.21
N SER A 20 4.63 26.01 -22.01
CA SER A 20 4.78 24.80 -21.19
C SER A 20 3.46 24.41 -20.55
N PRO A 21 3.04 23.13 -20.60
CA PRO A 21 1.84 22.65 -19.92
C PRO A 21 2.07 22.43 -18.42
N SER A 22 2.73 23.39 -17.77
CA SER A 22 3.08 23.36 -16.36
C SER A 22 3.03 24.75 -15.73
N VAL A 23 2.91 24.77 -14.40
CA VAL A 23 2.98 25.97 -13.55
C VAL A 23 3.93 25.66 -12.39
N PHE A 24 4.89 26.56 -12.14
CA PHE A 24 5.80 26.51 -10.99
C PHE A 24 5.69 27.81 -10.22
N LEU A 25 5.32 27.74 -8.96
CA LEU A 25 5.08 28.89 -8.10
C LEU A 25 5.95 28.80 -6.86
N HIS A 26 6.43 29.93 -6.41
CA HIS A 26 7.16 30.09 -5.17
C HIS A 26 6.47 31.12 -4.28
N HIS A 27 6.38 30.82 -2.99
CA HIS A 27 5.99 31.76 -1.94
C HIS A 27 7.19 32.03 -1.03
N GLU A 28 7.60 33.26 -0.96
CA GLU A 28 8.63 33.72 -0.01
C GLU A 28 8.00 33.99 1.35
N GLY A 29 8.22 33.09 2.30
CA GLY A 29 7.66 33.20 3.64
C GLY A 29 8.67 33.71 4.67
N VAL A 30 8.20 34.44 5.66
CA VAL A 30 9.00 34.88 6.81
C VAL A 30 9.38 33.66 7.67
N ASN A 31 10.60 33.64 8.24
CA ASN A 31 11.08 32.59 9.15
C ASN A 31 11.08 31.18 8.56
N LYS A 32 11.60 31.00 7.36
CA LYS A 32 11.69 29.71 6.65
C LYS A 32 10.33 29.07 6.29
N ARG A 33 9.27 29.86 6.22
CA ARG A 33 7.94 29.40 5.77
C ARG A 33 7.73 29.53 4.27
N SER A 34 8.81 29.59 3.49
CA SER A 34 8.73 29.52 2.03
C SER A 34 8.11 28.20 1.58
N SER A 35 7.42 28.22 0.47
CA SER A 35 6.81 27.02 -0.10
C SER A 35 6.81 27.06 -1.61
N ASP A 36 6.93 25.89 -2.22
CA ASP A 36 6.88 25.69 -3.65
C ASP A 36 5.63 24.89 -4.02
N PHE A 37 4.98 25.31 -5.09
CA PHE A 37 3.87 24.60 -5.70
C PHE A 37 4.17 24.32 -7.15
N SER A 38 3.85 23.10 -7.64
CA SER A 38 3.86 22.83 -9.07
C SER A 38 2.59 22.13 -9.54
N PHE A 39 2.22 22.40 -10.78
CA PHE A 39 1.23 21.67 -11.56
C PHE A 39 1.87 21.30 -12.90
N GLU A 40 1.76 20.04 -13.29
CA GLU A 40 2.36 19.52 -14.53
C GLU A 40 1.39 18.57 -15.23
N ALA A 41 1.13 18.78 -16.52
CA ALA A 41 0.47 17.78 -17.35
C ALA A 41 1.47 16.68 -17.72
N VAL A 42 1.21 15.45 -17.28
CA VAL A 42 2.05 14.28 -17.53
C VAL A 42 1.60 13.51 -18.77
N ARG A 43 0.28 13.34 -18.92
CA ARG A 43 -0.41 12.73 -20.07
C ARG A 43 -1.72 13.46 -20.28
N GLU A 44 -2.48 13.13 -21.32
CA GLU A 44 -3.74 13.80 -21.65
C GLU A 44 -4.72 13.90 -20.46
N ASN A 45 -4.79 12.88 -19.66
CA ASN A 45 -5.73 12.76 -18.55
C ASN A 45 -5.05 12.58 -17.18
N LEU A 46 -3.73 12.79 -17.11
CA LEU A 46 -2.91 12.59 -15.90
C LEU A 46 -2.12 13.86 -15.59
N PHE A 47 -2.34 14.41 -14.42
CA PHE A 47 -1.69 15.64 -13.95
C PHE A 47 -0.99 15.38 -12.62
N ARG A 48 0.18 15.96 -12.45
CA ARG A 48 0.97 15.90 -11.21
C ARG A 48 0.89 17.24 -10.49
N VAL A 49 0.62 17.19 -9.19
CA VAL A 49 0.64 18.33 -8.28
C VAL A 49 1.67 18.08 -7.18
N THR A 50 2.50 19.07 -6.90
CA THR A 50 3.39 19.03 -5.73
C THR A 50 3.23 20.27 -4.88
N PHE A 51 3.37 20.11 -3.57
CA PHE A 51 3.43 21.21 -2.62
C PHE A 51 4.49 20.88 -1.57
N THR A 52 5.53 21.70 -1.47
CA THR A 52 6.71 21.45 -0.63
C THR A 52 7.13 22.71 0.12
N SER A 53 7.96 22.52 1.15
CA SER A 53 8.70 23.59 1.81
C SER A 53 10.08 23.05 2.24
N PRO A 54 10.98 23.89 2.73
CA PRO A 54 12.27 23.42 3.24
C PRO A 54 12.17 22.37 4.36
N THR A 55 11.07 22.36 5.11
CA THR A 55 10.80 21.40 6.19
C THR A 55 9.82 20.28 5.78
N HIS A 56 9.27 20.34 4.58
CA HIS A 56 8.31 19.36 4.05
C HIS A 56 8.79 18.87 2.67
N PRO A 57 9.86 18.03 2.63
CA PRO A 57 10.34 17.46 1.38
C PRO A 57 9.32 16.50 0.79
N LEU A 58 9.39 16.29 -0.55
CA LEU A 58 8.56 15.27 -1.18
C LEU A 58 8.82 13.90 -0.57
N PRO A 59 7.77 13.11 -0.31
CA PRO A 59 7.95 11.75 0.15
C PRO A 59 8.71 10.94 -0.92
N PRO A 60 9.67 10.10 -0.51
CA PRO A 60 10.32 9.21 -1.44
C PRO A 60 9.30 8.21 -2.00
N TYR A 61 9.39 7.97 -3.31
CA TYR A 61 8.53 7.02 -3.99
C TYR A 61 9.39 6.22 -4.98
N PRO A 62 9.30 4.89 -5.02
CA PRO A 62 10.09 4.08 -5.92
C PRO A 62 9.95 4.55 -7.37
N SER A 63 11.07 4.77 -8.05
CA SER A 63 11.12 5.36 -9.41
C SER A 63 10.31 4.58 -10.45
N VAL A 64 10.16 3.28 -10.27
CA VAL A 64 9.39 2.38 -11.15
C VAL A 64 7.90 2.72 -11.23
N SER A 65 7.39 3.53 -10.31
CA SER A 65 6.00 3.97 -10.27
C SER A 65 5.81 5.41 -10.73
N LYS A 66 6.88 6.13 -11.10
CA LYS A 66 6.80 7.50 -11.63
C LYS A 66 6.66 7.44 -13.15
N PRO A 67 5.59 7.99 -13.74
CA PRO A 67 5.43 8.01 -15.17
C PRO A 67 6.36 9.05 -15.82
N ASP A 68 6.89 8.71 -16.97
CA ASP A 68 7.49 9.70 -17.86
C ASP A 68 6.40 10.60 -18.45
N THR A 69 6.70 11.89 -18.58
CA THR A 69 5.85 12.83 -19.29
C THR A 69 5.77 12.45 -20.77
N ASN A 70 4.55 12.18 -21.25
CA ASN A 70 4.30 11.83 -22.64
C ASN A 70 3.03 12.53 -23.14
N LEU A 71 3.23 13.61 -23.87
CA LEU A 71 2.19 14.41 -24.54
C LEU A 71 2.28 14.31 -26.07
N ASN A 72 3.04 13.33 -26.60
CA ASN A 72 3.19 13.13 -28.04
C ASN A 72 1.85 12.84 -28.70
N GLY A 73 1.51 13.61 -29.74
CA GLY A 73 0.24 13.49 -30.45
C GLY A 73 -0.97 14.08 -29.71
N VAL A 74 -0.79 14.64 -28.52
CA VAL A 74 -1.85 15.33 -27.76
C VAL A 74 -1.82 16.82 -28.09
N GLY A 75 -2.96 17.37 -28.45
CA GLY A 75 -3.10 18.83 -28.66
C GLY A 75 -2.95 19.56 -27.32
N VAL A 76 -1.92 20.42 -27.22
CA VAL A 76 -1.66 21.23 -26.03
C VAL A 76 -1.76 22.72 -26.42
N SER A 77 -2.54 23.48 -25.65
CA SER A 77 -2.56 24.95 -25.76
C SER A 77 -2.58 25.57 -24.37
N THR A 78 -2.01 26.75 -24.24
CA THR A 78 -1.91 27.46 -22.97
C THR A 78 -2.31 28.93 -23.15
N SER A 79 -2.91 29.50 -22.10
CA SER A 79 -3.23 30.90 -21.97
C SER A 79 -2.85 31.38 -20.58
N SER A 80 -2.08 32.46 -20.49
CA SER A 80 -1.54 32.99 -19.23
C SER A 80 -2.10 34.39 -18.94
N GLY A 81 -2.45 34.64 -17.67
CA GLY A 81 -2.75 35.94 -17.10
C GLY A 81 -1.77 36.28 -15.97
N SER A 82 -2.01 37.37 -15.25
CA SER A 82 -1.10 37.82 -14.17
C SER A 82 -0.98 36.86 -12.99
N SER A 83 -2.08 36.17 -12.64
CA SER A 83 -2.17 35.24 -11.53
C SER A 83 -2.98 34.00 -11.88
N GLN A 84 -2.99 33.64 -13.17
CA GLN A 84 -3.72 32.46 -13.65
C GLN A 84 -3.08 31.87 -14.91
N LYS A 85 -3.26 30.58 -15.11
CA LYS A 85 -2.92 29.90 -16.35
C LYS A 85 -3.98 28.86 -16.67
N GLU A 86 -4.42 28.85 -17.92
CA GLU A 86 -5.25 27.79 -18.47
C GLU A 86 -4.38 26.91 -19.36
N ILE A 87 -4.55 25.60 -19.24
CA ILE A 87 -3.81 24.59 -19.98
C ILE A 87 -4.83 23.60 -20.54
N ASP A 88 -4.94 23.56 -21.82
CA ASP A 88 -5.73 22.56 -22.52
C ASP A 88 -4.83 21.39 -22.92
N VAL A 89 -5.20 20.18 -22.53
CA VAL A 89 -4.49 18.95 -22.88
C VAL A 89 -5.51 17.96 -23.44
N GLY A 90 -5.50 17.72 -24.73
CA GLY A 90 -6.50 16.90 -25.40
C GLY A 90 -7.92 17.42 -25.13
N ASN A 91 -8.73 16.61 -24.46
CA ASN A 91 -10.11 16.94 -24.08
C ASN A 91 -10.26 17.52 -22.66
N VAL A 92 -9.16 17.68 -21.93
CA VAL A 92 -9.17 18.23 -20.56
C VAL A 92 -8.71 19.69 -20.58
N LYS A 93 -9.42 20.52 -19.83
CA LYS A 93 -9.03 21.89 -19.50
C LYS A 93 -8.63 21.95 -18.03
N ALA A 94 -7.39 22.33 -17.77
CA ALA A 94 -6.89 22.65 -16.43
C ALA A 94 -6.81 24.18 -16.29
N ALA A 95 -7.37 24.72 -15.20
CA ALA A 95 -7.23 26.12 -14.84
C ALA A 95 -6.55 26.22 -13.48
N ILE A 96 -5.42 26.94 -13.42
CA ILE A 96 -4.65 27.17 -12.21
C ILE A 96 -4.70 28.68 -11.92
N ASN A 97 -5.19 29.02 -10.72
CA ASN A 97 -5.24 30.40 -10.24
C ASN A 97 -4.44 30.49 -8.94
N TRP A 98 -3.63 31.57 -8.78
CA TRP A 98 -2.81 31.80 -7.59
C TRP A 98 -2.88 33.26 -7.10
N GLU A 99 -4.00 33.93 -7.33
CA GLU A 99 -4.23 35.28 -6.80
C GLU A 99 -4.06 35.34 -5.28
N HIS A 100 -4.46 34.26 -4.59
CA HIS A 100 -4.30 34.08 -3.15
C HIS A 100 -3.41 32.87 -2.83
N THR A 101 -3.97 31.69 -2.90
CA THR A 101 -3.30 30.40 -2.78
C THR A 101 -3.50 29.64 -4.10
N PRO A 102 -2.62 28.71 -4.49
CA PRO A 102 -2.82 27.94 -5.71
C PRO A 102 -4.14 27.15 -5.67
N VAL A 103 -4.94 27.27 -6.70
CA VAL A 103 -6.21 26.56 -6.88
C VAL A 103 -6.23 25.91 -8.25
N VAL A 104 -6.27 24.59 -8.30
CA VAL A 104 -6.41 23.80 -9.52
C VAL A 104 -7.88 23.47 -9.75
N SER A 105 -8.32 23.62 -10.99
CA SER A 105 -9.63 23.16 -11.47
C SER A 105 -9.45 22.34 -12.74
N LEU A 106 -10.12 21.19 -12.82
CA LEU A 106 -10.14 20.33 -14.01
C LEU A 106 -11.56 20.15 -14.53
N SER A 107 -11.76 20.36 -15.84
CA SER A 107 -13.03 20.14 -16.53
C SER A 107 -12.81 19.47 -17.87
N TRP A 108 -13.86 18.86 -18.43
CA TRP A 108 -13.85 18.53 -19.85
C TRP A 108 -14.02 19.80 -20.67
N LYS A 109 -13.41 19.86 -21.84
CA LYS A 109 -13.64 20.96 -22.79
C LYS A 109 -15.12 21.05 -23.12
N GLY A 110 -15.68 22.24 -23.02
CA GLY A 110 -17.08 22.51 -23.25
C GLY A 110 -17.99 22.40 -22.02
N ASP A 111 -17.50 21.84 -20.90
CA ASP A 111 -18.25 21.80 -19.66
C ASP A 111 -18.16 23.13 -18.91
N ASN A 112 -19.31 23.62 -18.40
CA ASN A 112 -19.39 24.87 -17.64
C ASN A 112 -18.99 24.73 -16.17
N LYS A 113 -18.88 23.50 -15.65
CA LYS A 113 -18.53 23.24 -14.25
C LYS A 113 -17.32 22.31 -14.19
N PRO A 114 -16.36 22.61 -13.30
CA PRO A 114 -15.22 21.71 -13.09
C PRO A 114 -15.68 20.39 -12.45
N LEU A 115 -15.12 19.29 -12.94
CA LEU A 115 -15.28 17.98 -12.32
C LEU A 115 -14.45 17.88 -11.03
N TYR A 116 -13.31 18.55 -10.99
CA TYR A 116 -12.43 18.68 -9.83
C TYR A 116 -12.12 20.15 -9.58
N GLN A 117 -12.05 20.55 -8.31
CA GLN A 117 -11.59 21.88 -7.91
C GLN A 117 -11.03 21.84 -6.48
N ASP A 118 -9.89 22.48 -6.29
CA ASP A 118 -9.38 22.78 -4.96
C ASP A 118 -10.30 23.74 -4.21
N LEU A 119 -10.25 23.73 -2.88
CA LEU A 119 -10.98 24.66 -2.05
C LEU A 119 -10.33 26.05 -2.16
N PRO A 120 -11.03 27.09 -2.70
CA PRO A 120 -10.47 28.42 -2.78
C PRO A 120 -10.06 28.96 -1.41
N LEU A 121 -8.98 29.72 -1.36
CA LEU A 121 -8.40 30.36 -0.17
C LEU A 121 -7.79 29.41 0.88
N ARG A 122 -7.98 28.09 0.76
CA ARG A 122 -7.43 27.08 1.69
C ARG A 122 -7.16 25.78 0.97
N SER A 123 -6.40 25.79 -0.11
CA SER A 123 -6.13 24.58 -0.91
C SER A 123 -5.01 23.74 -0.31
N TYR A 124 -3.81 24.32 -0.18
CA TYR A 124 -2.61 23.63 0.27
C TYR A 124 -2.10 24.29 1.54
N VAL A 125 -1.89 23.48 2.57
CA VAL A 125 -1.59 23.94 3.93
C VAL A 125 -0.48 23.07 4.50
N THR A 126 0.55 23.68 5.13
CA THR A 126 1.45 22.91 6.00
C THR A 126 0.77 22.71 7.35
N ASP A 127 0.83 21.50 7.89
CA ASP A 127 0.17 21.10 9.13
C ASP A 127 1.16 20.30 10.02
N GLY A 128 1.82 21.00 10.91
CA GLY A 128 2.88 20.42 11.72
C GLY A 128 4.07 19.97 10.87
N ASP A 129 4.38 18.68 10.86
CA ASP A 129 5.46 18.07 10.07
C ASP A 129 4.95 17.55 8.71
N GLY A 130 3.65 17.62 8.47
CA GLY A 130 2.98 17.20 7.27
C GLY A 130 2.23 18.30 6.55
N ILE A 131 1.27 17.90 5.74
CA ILE A 131 0.45 18.80 4.93
C ILE A 131 -1.02 18.43 4.97
N ALA A 132 -1.89 19.41 4.65
CA ALA A 132 -3.27 19.18 4.32
C ALA A 132 -3.61 19.76 2.94
N HIS A 133 -4.40 19.01 2.16
CA HIS A 133 -4.91 19.43 0.86
C HIS A 133 -6.44 19.40 0.87
N TYR A 134 -7.04 20.56 0.66
CA TYR A 134 -8.48 20.80 0.72
C TYR A 134 -9.08 20.90 -0.68
N THR A 135 -10.15 20.16 -0.92
CA THR A 135 -10.86 20.16 -2.20
C THR A 135 -12.36 20.36 -1.99
N LYS A 136 -13.05 20.94 -2.98
CA LYS A 136 -14.51 21.04 -2.94
C LYS A 136 -15.16 19.66 -2.87
N HIS A 137 -16.19 19.55 -2.05
CA HIS A 137 -17.00 18.36 -1.91
C HIS A 137 -18.31 18.48 -2.70
N ASP A 138 -18.70 17.39 -3.33
CA ASP A 138 -19.97 17.23 -4.03
C ASP A 138 -20.70 16.03 -3.44
N ARG A 139 -21.72 16.30 -2.63
CA ARG A 139 -22.50 15.28 -1.93
C ARG A 139 -23.34 14.39 -2.84
N ASN A 140 -23.55 14.80 -4.08
CA ASN A 140 -24.28 14.02 -5.08
C ASN A 140 -23.37 13.11 -5.92
N ALA A 141 -22.06 13.14 -5.67
CA ALA A 141 -21.12 12.28 -6.34
C ALA A 141 -20.90 11.00 -5.53
N LEU A 142 -20.66 9.88 -6.22
CA LEU A 142 -20.18 8.67 -5.61
C LEU A 142 -18.68 8.80 -5.32
N HIS A 143 -18.26 8.48 -4.10
CA HIS A 143 -16.85 8.42 -3.72
C HIS A 143 -16.46 6.98 -3.40
N VAL A 144 -15.42 6.46 -4.07
CA VAL A 144 -14.93 5.07 -3.93
C VAL A 144 -13.42 5.03 -3.88
N GLY A 145 -12.85 3.87 -3.58
CA GLY A 145 -11.40 3.68 -3.50
C GLY A 145 -10.92 3.49 -2.06
N LEU A 146 -9.78 4.07 -1.71
CA LEU A 146 -9.08 3.96 -0.43
C LEU A 146 -8.70 2.51 -0.04
N GLY A 147 -8.75 1.57 -0.99
CA GLY A 147 -8.44 0.17 -0.76
C GLY A 147 -9.49 -0.51 0.11
N GLU A 148 -9.02 -1.19 1.15
CA GLU A 148 -9.84 -1.91 2.11
C GLU A 148 -10.31 -0.99 3.24
N LYS A 149 -11.63 -0.75 3.32
CA LYS A 149 -12.25 0.07 4.36
C LYS A 149 -13.53 -0.58 4.90
N SER A 150 -13.72 -0.57 6.21
CA SER A 150 -14.97 -0.99 6.86
C SER A 150 -16.02 0.09 6.64
N ALA A 151 -16.65 0.07 5.47
CA ALA A 151 -17.60 1.09 5.05
C ALA A 151 -18.52 0.55 3.94
N PRO A 152 -19.66 1.22 3.66
CA PRO A 152 -20.40 1.03 2.43
C PRO A 152 -19.54 1.30 1.19
N MET A 153 -20.02 0.90 0.01
CA MET A 153 -19.36 1.20 -1.27
C MET A 153 -19.14 2.71 -1.47
N ASP A 154 -20.12 3.52 -1.09
CA ASP A 154 -20.00 4.97 -1.09
C ASP A 154 -19.33 5.47 0.20
N LEU A 155 -18.17 6.09 0.04
CA LEU A 155 -17.34 6.62 1.13
C LEU A 155 -17.71 8.05 1.52
N THR A 156 -18.75 8.63 0.92
CA THR A 156 -19.21 10.00 1.17
C THR A 156 -19.57 10.24 2.64
N ASP A 157 -19.27 11.44 3.14
CA ASP A 157 -19.52 11.92 4.50
C ASP A 157 -18.81 11.08 5.61
N ARG A 158 -17.66 10.44 5.28
CA ARG A 158 -16.89 9.61 6.21
C ARG A 158 -15.45 10.09 6.34
N HIS A 159 -14.82 9.67 7.45
CA HIS A 159 -13.41 9.90 7.75
C HIS A 159 -12.68 8.57 7.80
N PHE A 160 -11.45 8.52 7.23
CA PHE A 160 -10.65 7.31 7.16
C PHE A 160 -9.19 7.56 7.49
N GLN A 161 -8.61 6.63 8.23
CA GLN A 161 -7.17 6.55 8.46
C GLN A 161 -6.47 5.98 7.22
N LEU A 162 -5.37 6.57 6.81
CA LEU A 162 -4.46 6.05 5.80
C LEU A 162 -3.25 5.43 6.49
N SER A 163 -3.42 4.20 6.93
CA SER A 163 -2.36 3.36 7.49
C SER A 163 -2.76 1.89 7.34
N ALA A 164 -1.78 1.00 7.45
CA ALA A 164 -2.03 -0.44 7.57
C ALA A 164 -1.83 -0.87 9.02
N THR A 165 -2.76 -1.66 9.56
CA THR A 165 -2.75 -2.11 10.95
C THR A 165 -3.28 -3.54 11.04
N ASP A 166 -2.73 -4.36 11.95
CA ASP A 166 -3.28 -5.68 12.26
C ASP A 166 -4.54 -5.54 13.12
N SER A 167 -5.68 -5.43 12.45
CA SER A 167 -7.00 -5.21 13.06
C SER A 167 -7.71 -6.54 13.31
N PHE A 168 -7.11 -7.40 14.11
CA PHE A 168 -7.62 -8.72 14.44
C PHE A 168 -9.06 -8.69 14.97
N GLY A 169 -9.94 -9.49 14.36
CA GLY A 169 -11.34 -9.59 14.78
C GLY A 169 -12.17 -8.33 14.48
N TYR A 170 -11.84 -7.60 13.44
CA TYR A 170 -12.47 -6.32 13.11
C TYR A 170 -13.96 -6.43 12.74
N ASP A 171 -14.68 -5.35 13.04
CA ASP A 171 -16.04 -5.10 12.56
C ASP A 171 -15.98 -4.51 11.15
N VAL A 172 -16.64 -5.17 10.19
CA VAL A 172 -16.65 -4.79 8.76
C VAL A 172 -17.38 -3.48 8.45
N TYR A 173 -18.03 -2.86 9.42
CA TYR A 173 -18.78 -1.62 9.25
C TYR A 173 -18.12 -0.41 9.92
N ASN A 174 -17.31 -0.63 10.96
CA ASN A 174 -16.89 0.45 11.85
C ASN A 174 -15.38 0.51 12.12
N THR A 175 -14.62 -0.57 11.93
CA THR A 175 -13.20 -0.58 12.26
C THR A 175 -12.37 0.13 11.19
N ASP A 176 -11.59 1.13 11.59
CA ASP A 176 -10.61 1.81 10.75
C ASP A 176 -9.40 2.23 11.60
N PRO A 177 -8.17 2.02 11.17
CA PRO A 177 -7.75 1.45 9.89
C PRO A 177 -7.84 -0.07 9.84
N LEU A 178 -7.76 -0.64 8.61
CA LEU A 178 -7.59 -2.06 8.35
C LEU A 178 -6.17 -2.36 7.83
N TYR A 179 -6.02 -3.43 7.08
CA TYR A 179 -4.71 -3.99 6.70
C TYR A 179 -4.00 -3.29 5.53
N LYS A 180 -4.66 -2.34 4.84
CA LYS A 180 -4.15 -1.77 3.57
C LYS A 180 -3.98 -0.26 3.63
N HIS A 181 -2.91 0.21 2.98
CA HIS A 181 -2.62 1.63 2.82
C HIS A 181 -2.69 2.02 1.34
N ILE A 182 -3.85 2.50 0.88
CA ILE A 182 -4.05 2.93 -0.50
C ILE A 182 -4.62 4.36 -0.53
N PRO A 183 -3.79 5.39 -0.71
CA PRO A 183 -4.24 6.79 -0.71
C PRO A 183 -4.80 7.21 -2.08
N LEU A 184 -5.78 6.48 -2.60
CA LEU A 184 -6.49 6.70 -3.86
C LEU A 184 -7.97 6.93 -3.59
N LEU A 185 -8.45 8.16 -3.76
CA LEU A 185 -9.88 8.49 -3.70
C LEU A 185 -10.41 8.81 -5.10
N ILE A 186 -11.49 8.18 -5.52
CA ILE A 186 -12.14 8.39 -6.81
C ILE A 186 -13.50 9.01 -6.59
N LYS A 187 -13.75 10.16 -7.22
CA LYS A 187 -15.07 10.79 -7.35
C LYS A 187 -15.67 10.40 -8.68
N ALA A 188 -16.90 9.92 -8.70
CA ALA A 188 -17.64 9.58 -9.91
C ALA A 188 -18.96 10.34 -9.98
N THR A 189 -19.25 10.92 -11.16
CA THR A 189 -20.48 11.65 -11.49
C THR A 189 -20.97 11.23 -12.87
N PRO A 190 -22.19 11.57 -13.26
CA PRO A 190 -22.67 11.32 -14.63
C PRO A 190 -21.84 11.99 -15.73
N SER A 191 -21.14 13.10 -15.43
CA SER A 191 -20.28 13.80 -16.40
C SER A 191 -18.86 13.23 -16.51
N GLY A 192 -18.46 12.35 -15.58
CA GLY A 192 -17.15 11.71 -15.57
C GLY A 192 -16.61 11.45 -14.17
N CYS A 193 -15.37 10.99 -14.14
CA CYS A 193 -14.68 10.59 -12.92
C CYS A 193 -13.35 11.31 -12.77
N VAL A 194 -12.94 11.56 -11.53
CA VAL A 194 -11.59 12.04 -11.19
C VAL A 194 -11.06 11.28 -9.98
N ALA A 195 -9.82 10.81 -10.08
CA ALA A 195 -9.11 10.24 -8.94
C ALA A 195 -8.05 11.21 -8.43
N ILE A 196 -7.84 11.19 -7.11
CA ILE A 196 -6.73 11.82 -6.42
C ILE A 196 -5.91 10.69 -5.81
N PHE A 197 -4.69 10.53 -6.28
CA PHE A 197 -3.74 9.53 -5.78
C PHE A 197 -2.54 10.24 -5.15
N SER A 198 -2.29 10.00 -3.86
CA SER A 198 -1.12 10.51 -3.14
C SER A 198 -0.02 9.45 -3.12
N THR A 199 1.24 9.85 -3.40
CA THR A 199 2.33 8.89 -3.57
C THR A 199 2.99 8.44 -2.27
N THR A 200 2.65 9.05 -1.13
CA THR A 200 3.27 8.71 0.16
C THR A 200 2.94 7.29 0.61
N HIS A 201 3.93 6.63 1.20
CA HIS A 201 3.76 5.40 1.99
C HIS A 201 3.61 5.69 3.50
N GLY A 202 3.73 6.96 3.89
CA GLY A 202 3.54 7.45 5.26
C GLY A 202 2.06 7.54 5.64
N ARG A 203 1.81 7.69 6.93
CA ARG A 203 0.44 7.78 7.47
C ARG A 203 -0.24 9.09 7.11
N GLY A 204 -1.55 9.07 7.21
CA GLY A 204 -2.40 10.24 6.98
C GLY A 204 -3.88 9.93 7.15
N THR A 205 -4.73 10.82 6.64
CA THR A 205 -6.19 10.65 6.71
C THR A 205 -6.88 11.19 5.46
N TRP A 206 -8.07 10.68 5.19
CA TRP A 206 -9.05 11.27 4.29
C TRP A 206 -10.35 11.58 5.03
N SER A 207 -10.80 12.84 4.99
CA SER A 207 -12.18 13.22 5.30
C SER A 207 -12.92 13.47 3.99
N VAL A 208 -13.93 12.66 3.69
CA VAL A 208 -14.67 12.69 2.42
C VAL A 208 -15.98 13.46 2.61
N GLY A 209 -15.90 14.72 3.07
CA GLY A 209 -17.05 15.55 3.35
C GLY A 209 -17.62 15.42 4.75
N SER A 210 -16.99 14.66 5.64
CA SER A 210 -17.39 14.52 7.05
C SER A 210 -17.06 15.74 7.91
N GLU A 211 -16.16 16.60 7.43
CA GLU A 211 -15.82 17.86 8.10
C GLU A 211 -16.60 19.02 7.47
N VAL A 212 -17.16 19.89 8.30
CA VAL A 212 -17.92 21.07 7.90
C VAL A 212 -17.37 22.29 8.62
N ASP A 213 -17.21 23.36 7.90
CA ASP A 213 -16.82 24.66 8.43
C ASP A 213 -17.87 25.70 8.01
N GLY A 214 -18.30 26.55 8.95
CA GLY A 214 -19.32 27.58 8.68
C GLY A 214 -18.91 28.58 7.61
N LEU A 215 -17.61 28.76 7.37
CA LEU A 215 -17.06 29.65 6.35
C LEU A 215 -16.90 28.96 4.98
N TRP A 216 -16.48 27.69 4.98
CA TRP A 216 -16.14 26.96 3.76
C TRP A 216 -17.23 25.99 3.28
N GLY A 217 -18.21 25.67 4.14
CA GLY A 217 -19.23 24.66 3.88
C GLY A 217 -18.66 23.24 3.92
N HIS A 218 -19.13 22.37 3.03
CA HIS A 218 -18.65 21.00 2.90
C HIS A 218 -17.40 20.95 2.03
N PHE A 219 -16.36 20.27 2.52
CA PHE A 219 -15.12 20.06 1.78
C PHE A 219 -14.61 18.63 2.02
N LYS A 220 -13.70 18.19 1.16
CA LYS A 220 -12.87 17.00 1.40
C LYS A 220 -11.48 17.48 1.79
N VAL A 221 -10.85 16.77 2.69
CA VAL A 221 -9.45 17.03 3.04
C VAL A 221 -8.64 15.75 3.15
N TYR A 222 -7.53 15.77 2.45
CA TYR A 222 -6.43 14.82 2.60
C TYR A 222 -5.42 15.41 3.58
N ARG A 223 -4.99 14.61 4.57
CA ARG A 223 -3.89 14.97 5.46
C ARG A 223 -2.82 13.90 5.40
N GLN A 224 -1.58 14.34 5.41
CA GLN A 224 -0.39 13.52 5.46
C GLN A 224 0.41 13.94 6.68
N ASP A 225 0.84 12.97 7.50
CA ASP A 225 1.46 13.25 8.80
C ASP A 225 2.85 13.86 8.68
N ILE A 226 3.64 13.49 7.65
CA ILE A 226 5.03 13.92 7.47
C ILE A 226 5.33 14.20 5.99
N GLY A 227 6.15 15.22 5.74
CA GLY A 227 6.67 15.57 4.41
C GLY A 227 5.70 16.40 3.56
N GLY A 228 6.14 16.70 2.35
CA GLY A 228 5.41 17.47 1.34
C GLY A 228 4.45 16.61 0.51
N LEU A 229 3.58 17.28 -0.26
CA LEU A 229 2.59 16.63 -1.11
C LEU A 229 3.14 16.30 -2.50
N GLU A 230 2.91 15.08 -2.93
CA GLU A 230 2.90 14.71 -4.34
C GLU A 230 1.60 13.95 -4.63
N GLN A 231 0.78 14.50 -5.52
CA GLN A 231 -0.47 13.87 -5.93
C GLN A 231 -0.59 13.80 -7.45
N TYR A 232 -1.23 12.74 -7.92
CA TYR A 232 -1.67 12.60 -9.29
C TYR A 232 -3.19 12.75 -9.36
N LEU A 233 -3.64 13.65 -10.25
CA LEU A 233 -5.04 13.87 -10.59
C LEU A 233 -5.31 13.14 -11.90
N ILE A 234 -6.24 12.18 -11.89
CA ILE A 234 -6.53 11.30 -13.04
C ILE A 234 -7.95 11.53 -13.49
N MET A 235 -8.14 12.04 -14.71
CA MET A 235 -9.47 12.26 -15.32
C MET A 235 -9.88 11.04 -16.15
N GLY A 236 -11.17 10.71 -16.15
CA GLY A 236 -11.74 9.64 -17.00
C GLY A 236 -13.22 9.86 -17.25
N LYS A 237 -13.75 9.39 -18.37
CA LYS A 237 -15.20 9.43 -18.64
C LYS A 237 -15.95 8.42 -17.79
N THR A 238 -15.28 7.31 -17.43
CA THR A 238 -15.84 6.23 -16.62
C THR A 238 -14.88 5.84 -15.49
N LEU A 239 -15.37 5.11 -14.49
CA LEU A 239 -14.53 4.48 -13.45
C LEU A 239 -13.45 3.58 -14.07
N LYS A 240 -13.79 2.84 -15.13
CA LYS A 240 -12.84 1.97 -15.83
C LYS A 240 -11.65 2.75 -16.41
N ASP A 241 -11.89 3.92 -17.00
CA ASP A 241 -10.82 4.75 -17.57
C ASP A 241 -9.87 5.23 -16.48
N VAL A 242 -10.41 5.70 -15.35
CA VAL A 242 -9.62 6.16 -14.20
C VAL A 242 -8.81 5.01 -13.60
N VAL A 243 -9.42 3.86 -13.35
CA VAL A 243 -8.74 2.68 -12.79
C VAL A 243 -7.64 2.18 -13.73
N ARG A 244 -7.88 2.21 -15.05
CA ARG A 244 -6.85 1.86 -16.05
C ARG A 244 -5.67 2.84 -16.01
N SER A 245 -5.94 4.14 -16.02
CA SER A 245 -4.87 5.16 -15.94
C SER A 245 -4.11 5.07 -14.62
N TYR A 246 -4.78 4.74 -13.52
CA TYR A 246 -4.12 4.44 -12.26
C TYR A 246 -3.22 3.20 -12.35
N ALA A 247 -3.68 2.12 -13.03
CA ALA A 247 -2.86 0.93 -13.25
C ALA A 247 -1.62 1.23 -14.14
N GLU A 248 -1.74 2.12 -15.12
CA GLU A 248 -0.62 2.59 -15.93
C GLU A 248 0.40 3.41 -15.12
N LEU A 249 -0.04 4.06 -14.05
CA LEU A 249 0.80 4.82 -13.12
C LEU A 249 1.53 3.90 -12.12
N VAL A 250 0.80 3.01 -11.45
CA VAL A 250 1.34 2.20 -10.34
C VAL A 250 1.73 0.77 -10.73
N GLY A 251 1.42 0.37 -11.95
CA GLY A 251 1.62 -0.98 -12.49
C GLY A 251 0.35 -1.82 -12.45
N PHE A 252 0.20 -2.65 -13.46
CA PHE A 252 -0.93 -3.57 -13.58
C PHE A 252 -0.80 -4.74 -12.60
N PRO A 253 -1.91 -5.23 -12.05
CA PRO A 253 -1.94 -6.46 -11.27
C PRO A 253 -1.40 -7.65 -12.07
N LEU A 254 -0.74 -8.58 -11.38
CA LEU A 254 -0.22 -9.80 -11.99
C LEU A 254 -1.35 -10.68 -12.52
N LEU A 255 -1.07 -11.32 -13.65
CA LEU A 255 -1.91 -12.40 -14.13
C LEU A 255 -1.64 -13.67 -13.29
N VAL A 256 -2.62 -14.05 -12.48
CA VAL A 256 -2.51 -15.20 -11.58
C VAL A 256 -2.42 -16.54 -12.33
N PRO A 257 -1.78 -17.58 -11.78
CA PRO A 257 -1.85 -18.92 -12.32
C PRO A 257 -3.29 -19.48 -12.25
N ARG A 258 -3.65 -20.34 -13.20
CA ARG A 258 -5.04 -20.83 -13.34
C ARG A 258 -5.59 -21.50 -12.08
N TRP A 259 -4.75 -22.24 -11.36
CA TRP A 259 -5.16 -22.92 -10.13
C TRP A 259 -5.59 -21.95 -9.01
N ALA A 260 -5.10 -20.69 -9.04
CA ALA A 260 -5.44 -19.69 -8.04
C ALA A 260 -6.91 -19.18 -8.11
N TYR A 261 -7.64 -19.53 -9.17
CA TYR A 261 -9.08 -19.26 -9.28
C TYR A 261 -9.95 -20.35 -8.62
N GLY A 262 -9.34 -21.46 -8.19
CA GLY A 262 -10.06 -22.51 -7.49
C GLY A 262 -10.15 -22.29 -5.99
N TYR A 263 -10.77 -23.22 -5.29
CA TYR A 263 -10.83 -23.20 -3.83
C TYR A 263 -9.42 -23.36 -3.25
N ILE A 264 -9.03 -22.43 -2.41
CA ILE A 264 -7.77 -22.45 -1.65
C ILE A 264 -8.15 -22.71 -0.19
N SER A 265 -7.94 -23.92 0.27
CA SER A 265 -8.16 -24.28 1.68
C SER A 265 -7.04 -23.72 2.58
N GLY A 266 -7.26 -23.68 3.88
CA GLY A 266 -6.24 -23.24 4.81
C GLY A 266 -6.68 -23.35 6.25
N GLY A 267 -5.74 -23.18 7.16
CA GLY A 267 -6.02 -23.16 8.59
C GLY A 267 -4.75 -23.29 9.43
N TYR A 268 -4.79 -22.68 10.61
CA TYR A 268 -3.67 -22.75 11.54
C TYR A 268 -3.49 -24.16 12.13
N GLY A 269 -4.62 -24.80 12.51
CA GLY A 269 -4.60 -26.04 13.26
C GLY A 269 -3.81 -27.18 12.60
N TYR A 270 -4.04 -27.44 11.32
CA TYR A 270 -3.39 -28.55 10.63
C TYR A 270 -1.86 -28.44 10.59
N SER A 271 -1.31 -27.26 10.29
CA SER A 271 0.14 -27.08 10.19
C SER A 271 0.85 -27.06 11.55
N ALA A 272 0.09 -26.93 12.64
CA ALA A 272 0.60 -26.90 14.01
C ALA A 272 0.40 -28.23 14.78
N ASN A 273 -0.27 -29.23 14.18
CA ASN A 273 -0.56 -30.50 14.82
C ASN A 273 0.70 -31.33 15.13
N ASP A 274 0.75 -31.82 16.35
CA ASP A 274 1.77 -32.78 16.79
C ASP A 274 1.25 -34.24 16.81
N HIS A 275 -0.08 -34.41 17.01
CA HIS A 275 -0.72 -35.73 17.07
C HIS A 275 -2.07 -35.76 16.34
N PRO A 276 -2.22 -36.40 15.17
CA PRO A 276 -1.12 -36.89 14.35
C PRO A 276 -0.19 -35.77 13.89
N PRO A 277 1.08 -36.07 13.53
CA PRO A 277 1.97 -35.02 13.00
C PRO A 277 1.36 -34.27 11.82
N ALA A 278 1.67 -32.96 11.67
CA ALA A 278 1.02 -32.07 10.71
C ALA A 278 1.00 -32.61 9.27
N HIS A 279 2.10 -33.24 8.82
CA HIS A 279 2.15 -33.85 7.49
C HIS A 279 1.08 -34.93 7.29
N GLN A 280 0.79 -35.74 8.31
CA GLN A 280 -0.24 -36.79 8.26
C GLN A 280 -1.65 -36.13 8.30
N ALA A 281 -1.89 -35.22 9.23
CA ALA A 281 -3.18 -34.53 9.35
C ALA A 281 -3.58 -33.80 8.04
N LEU A 282 -2.61 -33.20 7.34
CA LEU A 282 -2.84 -32.56 6.05
C LEU A 282 -3.09 -33.59 4.93
N MET A 283 -2.44 -34.74 4.94
CA MET A 283 -2.72 -35.82 3.99
C MET A 283 -4.14 -36.37 4.18
N ASP A 284 -4.54 -36.63 5.43
CA ASP A 284 -5.89 -37.10 5.77
C ASP A 284 -6.96 -36.08 5.34
N PHE A 285 -6.66 -34.79 5.50
CA PHE A 285 -7.55 -33.71 5.02
C PHE A 285 -7.67 -33.71 3.49
N ALA A 286 -6.58 -33.84 2.75
CA ALA A 286 -6.59 -33.92 1.29
C ALA A 286 -7.35 -35.15 0.79
N ASP A 287 -7.24 -36.28 1.46
CA ASP A 287 -7.97 -37.51 1.13
C ASP A 287 -9.48 -37.37 1.40
N LYS A 288 -9.87 -36.66 2.50
CA LYS A 288 -11.28 -36.33 2.77
C LYS A 288 -11.89 -35.42 1.72
N LEU A 289 -11.15 -34.41 1.24
CA LEU A 289 -11.63 -33.55 0.14
C LEU A 289 -11.97 -34.39 -1.10
N LYS A 290 -11.13 -35.38 -1.42
CA LYS A 290 -11.37 -36.29 -2.53
C LYS A 290 -12.54 -37.23 -2.27
N GLU A 291 -12.65 -37.79 -1.07
CA GLU A 291 -13.76 -38.67 -0.65
C GLU A 291 -15.12 -37.97 -0.80
N HIS A 292 -15.19 -36.68 -0.44
CA HIS A 292 -16.41 -35.89 -0.50
C HIS A 292 -16.61 -35.11 -1.82
N ASP A 293 -15.79 -35.39 -2.83
CA ASP A 293 -15.82 -34.70 -4.13
C ASP A 293 -15.77 -33.15 -4.01
N ILE A 294 -14.95 -32.65 -3.08
CA ILE A 294 -14.72 -31.21 -2.88
C ILE A 294 -13.48 -30.79 -3.67
N PRO A 295 -13.64 -30.05 -4.77
CA PRO A 295 -12.49 -29.59 -5.55
C PRO A 295 -11.65 -28.57 -4.73
N CYS A 296 -10.35 -28.83 -4.61
CA CYS A 296 -9.41 -27.94 -3.94
C CYS A 296 -8.16 -27.77 -4.80
N SER A 297 -7.84 -26.53 -5.13
CA SER A 297 -6.70 -26.18 -5.98
C SER A 297 -5.40 -25.98 -5.21
N ALA A 298 -5.50 -25.47 -4.00
CA ALA A 298 -4.33 -25.21 -3.17
C ALA A 298 -4.68 -25.26 -1.67
N HIS A 299 -3.65 -25.38 -0.86
CA HIS A 299 -3.74 -25.28 0.60
C HIS A 299 -2.74 -24.24 1.14
N GLN A 300 -3.22 -23.34 1.99
CA GLN A 300 -2.41 -22.36 2.72
C GLN A 300 -1.94 -22.99 4.03
N MET A 301 -0.64 -23.31 4.11
CA MET A 301 -0.04 -23.72 5.37
C MET A 301 0.25 -22.50 6.22
N SER A 302 -0.39 -22.42 7.39
CA SER A 302 -0.01 -21.43 8.40
C SER A 302 1.35 -21.74 9.01
N SER A 303 1.90 -20.79 9.75
CA SER A 303 3.29 -20.80 10.26
C SER A 303 3.65 -21.93 11.24
N GLY A 304 2.72 -22.83 11.56
CA GLY A 304 2.97 -24.01 12.38
C GLY A 304 4.09 -24.94 11.87
N TYR A 305 4.32 -24.94 10.54
CA TYR A 305 5.37 -25.75 9.91
C TYR A 305 6.79 -25.30 10.30
N SER A 306 6.96 -24.05 10.74
CA SER A 306 8.26 -23.44 11.05
C SER A 306 8.43 -23.08 12.54
N ILE A 307 7.64 -23.68 13.43
CA ILE A 307 7.86 -23.55 14.87
C ILE A 307 9.07 -24.39 15.26
N ALA A 308 10.00 -23.80 16.03
CA ALA A 308 11.19 -24.50 16.51
C ALA A 308 10.83 -25.77 17.31
N GLU A 309 11.59 -26.82 17.14
CA GLU A 309 11.42 -28.11 17.87
C GLU A 309 11.95 -28.05 19.31
N VAL A 310 12.89 -27.13 19.54
CA VAL A 310 13.53 -26.89 20.85
C VAL A 310 13.05 -25.59 21.46
N GLU A 311 13.19 -25.49 22.78
CA GLU A 311 12.83 -24.24 23.47
C GLU A 311 13.74 -23.06 23.09
N PRO A 312 13.16 -21.85 22.95
CA PRO A 312 11.72 -21.57 22.98
C PRO A 312 11.02 -22.07 21.70
N LYS A 313 9.92 -22.80 21.85
CA LYS A 313 9.13 -23.33 20.72
C LYS A 313 8.34 -22.22 20.03
N VAL A 314 9.05 -21.31 19.41
CA VAL A 314 8.50 -20.16 18.71
C VAL A 314 8.75 -20.24 17.22
N ARG A 315 8.06 -19.39 16.47
CA ARG A 315 8.23 -19.35 15.02
C ARG A 315 9.65 -18.99 14.61
N THR A 316 10.18 -19.78 13.66
CA THR A 316 11.49 -19.61 13.05
C THR A 316 11.33 -19.63 11.53
N VAL A 317 11.03 -18.44 10.95
CA VAL A 317 10.73 -18.32 9.52
C VAL A 317 11.84 -18.87 8.63
N PHE A 318 11.48 -19.46 7.47
CA PHE A 318 12.40 -20.15 6.55
C PHE A 318 13.10 -21.39 7.13
N THR A 319 12.45 -22.05 8.10
CA THR A 319 12.88 -23.36 8.61
C THR A 319 11.73 -24.37 8.53
N TRP A 320 12.05 -25.63 8.68
CA TRP A 320 11.08 -26.70 8.81
C TRP A 320 11.12 -27.32 10.20
N ASN A 321 9.98 -27.50 10.84
CA ASN A 321 9.84 -28.39 11.98
C ASN A 321 9.87 -29.83 11.48
N ARG A 322 10.97 -30.56 11.74
CA ARG A 322 11.20 -31.90 11.22
C ARG A 322 10.39 -32.97 11.92
N TYR A 323 9.90 -32.71 13.11
CA TYR A 323 8.93 -33.59 13.77
C TYR A 323 7.58 -33.58 13.05
N ARG A 324 7.09 -32.37 12.68
CA ARG A 324 5.82 -32.17 11.96
C ARG A 324 5.93 -32.56 10.49
N PHE A 325 7.08 -32.33 9.89
CA PHE A 325 7.39 -32.55 8.47
C PHE A 325 8.78 -33.22 8.36
N PRO A 326 8.90 -34.54 8.60
CA PRO A 326 10.20 -35.23 8.59
C PRO A 326 10.93 -35.10 7.25
N ASP A 327 10.21 -35.20 6.14
CA ASP A 327 10.71 -35.08 4.76
C ASP A 327 9.75 -34.20 3.98
N PRO A 328 9.94 -32.87 4.04
CA PRO A 328 9.04 -31.91 3.37
C PRO A 328 8.96 -32.14 1.87
N GLU A 329 10.06 -32.38 1.20
CA GLU A 329 10.11 -32.53 -0.27
C GLU A 329 9.27 -33.74 -0.72
N LYS A 330 9.43 -34.87 -0.05
CA LYS A 330 8.64 -36.08 -0.34
C LYS A 330 7.16 -35.88 -0.04
N TRP A 331 6.84 -35.26 1.09
CA TRP A 331 5.47 -34.96 1.48
C TRP A 331 4.80 -34.00 0.50
N ILE A 332 5.47 -32.93 0.06
CA ILE A 332 4.95 -31.96 -0.91
C ILE A 332 4.67 -32.66 -2.25
N ALA A 333 5.58 -33.53 -2.72
CA ALA A 333 5.37 -34.32 -3.93
C ALA A 333 4.11 -35.21 -3.85
N GLN A 334 3.87 -35.84 -2.69
CA GLN A 334 2.64 -36.60 -2.44
C GLN A 334 1.39 -35.73 -2.43
N TYR A 335 1.49 -34.50 -1.89
CA TYR A 335 0.39 -33.55 -1.88
C TYR A 335 0.06 -33.07 -3.30
N HIS A 336 1.08 -32.78 -4.10
CA HIS A 336 0.94 -32.45 -5.53
C HIS A 336 0.31 -33.58 -6.34
N SER A 337 0.59 -34.86 -6.01
CA SER A 337 -0.02 -35.99 -6.70
C SER A 337 -1.55 -36.07 -6.53
N ARG A 338 -2.10 -35.34 -5.54
CA ARG A 338 -3.54 -35.15 -5.33
C ARG A 338 -4.10 -33.93 -6.07
N GLY A 339 -3.27 -33.22 -6.84
CA GLY A 339 -3.64 -32.03 -7.59
C GLY A 339 -3.72 -30.73 -6.77
N ILE A 340 -3.25 -30.74 -5.51
CA ILE A 340 -3.33 -29.59 -4.59
C ILE A 340 -1.96 -28.91 -4.51
N ARG A 341 -1.94 -27.58 -4.74
CA ARG A 341 -0.76 -26.72 -4.58
C ARG A 341 -0.59 -26.29 -3.13
N LEU A 342 0.61 -25.82 -2.78
CA LEU A 342 0.94 -25.42 -1.41
C LEU A 342 1.47 -23.99 -1.34
N LEU A 343 0.90 -23.21 -0.41
CA LEU A 343 1.38 -21.88 -0.03
C LEU A 343 1.87 -21.93 1.42
N THR A 344 2.99 -21.25 1.71
CA THR A 344 3.54 -21.17 3.07
C THR A 344 3.46 -19.77 3.64
N ASN A 345 2.99 -19.67 4.89
CA ASN A 345 2.96 -18.41 5.65
C ASN A 345 4.38 -18.01 6.06
N ILE A 346 4.74 -16.78 5.72
CA ILE A 346 6.01 -16.15 6.09
C ILE A 346 5.76 -14.74 6.62
N LYS A 347 6.49 -14.33 7.66
CA LYS A 347 6.27 -13.06 8.36
C LYS A 347 7.55 -12.24 8.43
N PRO A 348 7.48 -10.88 8.23
CA PRO A 348 8.66 -10.03 8.06
C PRO A 348 9.31 -9.62 9.38
N PHE A 349 9.53 -10.55 10.27
CA PHE A 349 10.25 -10.30 11.52
C PHE A 349 10.96 -11.56 12.02
N LEU A 350 12.06 -11.37 12.74
CA LEU A 350 12.78 -12.43 13.43
C LEU A 350 12.66 -12.24 14.93
N LEU A 351 12.34 -13.36 15.60
CA LEU A 351 12.45 -13.43 17.06
C LEU A 351 13.91 -13.61 17.46
N GLY A 352 14.29 -13.14 18.65
CA GLY A 352 15.69 -13.14 19.09
C GLY A 352 16.35 -14.53 19.16
N SER A 353 15.56 -15.60 19.19
CA SER A 353 16.04 -16.99 19.13
C SER A 353 16.28 -17.55 17.73
N HIS A 354 16.00 -16.76 16.67
CA HIS A 354 16.20 -17.20 15.29
C HIS A 354 17.69 -17.39 14.99
N PRO A 355 18.12 -18.50 14.33
CA PRO A 355 19.54 -18.76 14.02
C PRO A 355 20.25 -17.61 13.27
N ASP A 356 19.54 -16.93 12.37
CA ASP A 356 20.09 -15.83 11.57
C ASP A 356 19.89 -14.45 12.23
N TYR A 357 19.39 -14.37 13.48
CA TYR A 357 19.09 -13.08 14.12
C TYR A 357 20.33 -12.17 14.21
N GLN A 358 21.44 -12.71 14.72
CA GLN A 358 22.70 -11.97 14.83
C GLN A 358 23.24 -11.53 13.46
N LYS A 359 23.10 -12.40 12.45
CA LYS A 359 23.53 -12.09 11.08
C LYS A 359 22.80 -10.87 10.50
N LEU A 360 21.48 -10.71 10.81
CA LEU A 360 20.74 -9.54 10.38
C LEU A 360 21.09 -8.29 11.18
N ILE A 361 21.42 -8.41 12.46
CA ILE A 361 21.99 -7.28 13.24
C ILE A 361 23.27 -6.78 12.59
N ASP A 362 24.23 -7.67 12.37
CA ASP A 362 25.55 -7.35 11.79
C ASP A 362 25.44 -6.74 10.38
N GLY A 363 24.42 -7.17 9.63
CA GLY A 363 24.13 -6.70 8.28
C GLY A 363 23.15 -5.51 8.20
N ASN A 364 22.85 -4.85 9.32
CA ASN A 364 21.90 -3.70 9.37
C ASN A 364 20.53 -4.04 8.78
N GLY A 365 20.02 -5.25 9.07
CA GLY A 365 18.81 -5.80 8.47
C GLY A 365 17.49 -5.43 9.16
N PHE A 366 17.54 -4.69 10.28
CA PHE A 366 16.38 -4.27 11.06
C PHE A 366 16.29 -2.76 11.15
N PHE A 367 15.07 -2.25 11.42
CA PHE A 367 14.90 -0.84 11.79
C PHE A 367 15.77 -0.50 13.00
N LYS A 368 16.25 0.73 13.06
CA LYS A 368 17.02 1.23 14.21
C LYS A 368 16.18 2.18 15.05
N ASP A 369 16.22 1.98 16.34
CA ASP A 369 15.72 2.93 17.31
C ASP A 369 16.73 4.10 17.41
N PRO A 370 16.32 5.35 17.12
CA PRO A 370 17.22 6.50 17.14
C PRO A 370 17.71 6.87 18.55
N GLU A 371 17.00 6.50 19.61
CA GLU A 371 17.40 6.78 20.99
C GLU A 371 18.56 5.91 21.45
N THR A 372 18.57 4.64 21.03
CA THR A 372 19.58 3.66 21.45
C THR A 372 20.64 3.40 20.37
N GLY A 373 20.31 3.65 19.10
CA GLY A 373 21.13 3.26 17.93
C GLY A 373 21.11 1.76 17.64
N GLU A 374 20.39 0.97 18.44
CA GLU A 374 20.26 -0.47 18.33
C GLU A 374 19.06 -0.86 17.45
N PRO A 375 18.94 -2.14 17.02
CA PRO A 375 17.74 -2.61 16.34
C PRO A 375 16.48 -2.36 17.17
N GLY A 376 15.42 -1.91 16.50
CA GLY A 376 14.12 -1.62 17.09
C GLY A 376 13.45 -2.89 17.62
N PHE A 377 13.62 -3.17 18.89
CA PHE A 377 13.19 -4.38 19.57
C PHE A 377 11.76 -4.23 20.10
N MET A 378 10.92 -5.21 19.84
CA MET A 378 9.54 -5.18 20.25
C MET A 378 8.91 -6.56 20.45
N ARG A 379 7.75 -6.59 21.10
CA ARG A 379 6.94 -7.80 21.25
C ARG A 379 6.23 -8.13 19.93
N LEU A 380 6.42 -9.35 19.45
CA LEU A 380 5.88 -9.85 18.18
C LEU A 380 5.09 -11.15 18.40
N TRP A 381 4.20 -11.48 17.47
CA TRP A 381 3.45 -12.73 17.53
C TRP A 381 4.36 -13.94 17.25
N SER A 382 4.42 -14.89 18.17
CA SER A 382 5.37 -16.00 18.12
C SER A 382 4.82 -17.34 17.62
N ALA A 383 3.53 -17.45 17.36
CA ALA A 383 2.81 -18.67 17.01
C ALA A 383 2.63 -19.69 18.14
N GLY A 384 3.12 -19.41 19.33
CA GLY A 384 3.02 -20.30 20.49
C GLY A 384 1.77 -20.06 21.35
N GLY A 385 0.58 -19.89 20.76
CA GLY A 385 -0.63 -19.58 21.51
C GLY A 385 -0.66 -18.11 21.97
N ALA A 386 -1.05 -17.84 23.22
CA ALA A 386 -1.17 -16.48 23.75
C ALA A 386 0.15 -15.76 24.02
N THR A 387 1.28 -16.39 23.79
CA THR A 387 2.61 -15.81 24.09
C THR A 387 3.20 -15.14 22.87
N GLY A 388 3.49 -13.84 22.99
CA GLY A 388 4.36 -13.14 22.05
C GLY A 388 5.83 -13.55 22.25
N GLY A 389 6.68 -13.25 21.27
CA GLY A 389 8.13 -13.33 21.37
C GLY A 389 8.76 -11.97 21.12
N ASP A 390 9.93 -11.73 21.68
CA ASP A 390 10.65 -10.49 21.46
C ASP A 390 11.57 -10.62 20.23
N GLY A 391 11.61 -9.56 19.41
CA GLY A 391 12.36 -9.56 18.15
C GLY A 391 12.26 -8.24 17.39
N CYS A 392 12.67 -8.28 16.14
CA CYS A 392 12.73 -7.09 15.30
C CYS A 392 12.07 -7.30 13.94
N HIS A 393 11.43 -6.26 13.40
CA HIS A 393 10.96 -6.22 12.03
C HIS A 393 12.12 -6.05 11.04
N ILE A 394 12.01 -6.75 9.92
CA ILE A 394 12.96 -6.69 8.81
C ILE A 394 12.80 -5.36 8.08
N ASP A 395 13.91 -4.65 7.90
CA ASP A 395 13.99 -3.47 7.05
C ASP A 395 14.30 -3.89 5.60
N PHE A 396 13.30 -3.90 4.74
CA PHE A 396 13.47 -4.27 3.33
C PHE A 396 14.21 -3.20 2.49
N THR A 397 14.57 -2.06 3.07
CA THR A 397 15.49 -1.09 2.44
C THR A 397 16.96 -1.44 2.66
N SER A 398 17.24 -2.43 3.52
CA SER A 398 18.55 -3.03 3.68
C SER A 398 18.82 -4.08 2.60
N ALA A 399 19.92 -3.91 1.86
CA ALA A 399 20.35 -4.86 0.83
C ALA A 399 20.57 -6.27 1.40
N MET A 400 21.11 -6.35 2.63
CA MET A 400 21.31 -7.61 3.33
C MET A 400 19.97 -8.28 3.66
N ALA A 401 19.01 -7.55 4.23
CA ALA A 401 17.71 -8.08 4.61
C ALA A 401 16.88 -8.48 3.39
N PHE A 402 16.88 -7.67 2.33
CA PHE A 402 16.22 -7.99 1.07
C PHE A 402 16.77 -9.31 0.48
N LYS A 403 18.11 -9.45 0.43
CA LYS A 403 18.76 -10.66 -0.08
C LYS A 403 18.53 -11.89 0.80
N TRP A 404 18.53 -11.70 2.12
CA TRP A 404 18.23 -12.78 3.08
C TRP A 404 16.80 -13.31 2.86
N TRP A 405 15.82 -12.42 2.74
CA TRP A 405 14.43 -12.79 2.46
C TRP A 405 14.29 -13.52 1.12
N TYR A 406 14.88 -12.96 0.07
CA TYR A 406 14.92 -13.58 -1.25
C TYR A 406 15.45 -15.02 -1.21
N ASN A 407 16.56 -15.25 -0.51
CA ASN A 407 17.15 -16.58 -0.36
C ASN A 407 16.24 -17.52 0.45
N GLY A 408 15.58 -17.03 1.49
CA GLY A 408 14.62 -17.79 2.29
C GLY A 408 13.41 -18.26 1.48
N VAL A 409 12.86 -17.39 0.63
CA VAL A 409 11.78 -17.75 -0.31
C VAL A 409 12.27 -18.82 -1.30
N GLN A 410 13.47 -18.68 -1.85
CA GLN A 410 14.03 -19.70 -2.74
C GLN A 410 14.26 -21.04 -2.04
N PHE A 411 14.65 -21.03 -0.75
CA PHE A 411 14.79 -22.25 0.05
C PHE A 411 13.46 -23.01 0.13
N LEU A 412 12.36 -22.34 0.48
CA LEU A 412 11.03 -22.94 0.51
C LEU A 412 10.57 -23.41 -0.87
N LYS A 413 10.83 -22.63 -1.90
CA LYS A 413 10.48 -22.99 -3.28
C LYS A 413 11.20 -24.26 -3.75
N ARG A 414 12.50 -24.42 -3.42
CA ARG A 414 13.27 -25.64 -3.73
C ARG A 414 12.75 -26.87 -3.02
N SER A 415 12.11 -26.72 -1.85
CA SER A 415 11.42 -27.84 -1.19
C SER A 415 10.12 -28.26 -1.90
N GLY A 416 9.67 -27.50 -2.94
CA GLY A 416 8.46 -27.80 -3.72
C GLY A 416 7.28 -26.87 -3.48
N ILE A 417 7.40 -25.88 -2.61
CA ILE A 417 6.30 -24.90 -2.34
C ILE A 417 5.96 -24.12 -3.61
N ASP A 418 4.67 -23.96 -3.90
CA ASP A 418 4.17 -23.33 -5.13
C ASP A 418 4.10 -21.79 -5.04
N GLY A 419 3.84 -21.25 -3.86
CA GLY A 419 3.72 -19.81 -3.66
C GLY A 419 3.91 -19.40 -2.20
N MET A 420 4.00 -18.10 -1.96
CA MET A 420 4.21 -17.53 -0.63
C MET A 420 2.96 -16.87 -0.11
N TRP A 421 2.77 -16.90 1.21
CA TRP A 421 1.76 -16.18 1.95
C TRP A 421 2.45 -15.17 2.87
N ASN A 422 2.61 -13.93 2.37
CA ASN A 422 3.18 -12.81 3.10
C ASN A 422 2.16 -12.29 4.12
N ASP A 423 2.45 -12.49 5.39
CA ASP A 423 1.53 -12.23 6.50
C ASP A 423 2.18 -11.31 7.54
N ASN A 424 1.37 -10.61 8.36
CA ASN A 424 1.79 -9.61 9.36
C ASN A 424 2.74 -8.54 8.81
N ASN A 425 2.49 -8.09 7.58
CA ASN A 425 3.32 -7.13 6.87
C ASN A 425 2.71 -5.70 6.83
N GLU A 426 1.92 -5.36 7.84
CA GLU A 426 1.40 -4.03 8.11
C GLU A 426 2.47 -3.10 8.68
N TYR A 427 3.53 -3.68 9.25
CA TYR A 427 4.59 -2.95 9.94
C TYR A 427 4.06 -2.06 11.06
N THR A 428 3.29 -2.66 11.96
CA THR A 428 2.83 -2.00 13.18
C THR A 428 4.01 -1.86 14.14
N ILE A 429 4.82 -0.82 13.94
CA ILE A 429 5.97 -0.48 14.77
C ILE A 429 5.61 0.66 15.73
N PRO A 430 6.30 0.79 16.89
CA PRO A 430 5.91 1.75 17.94
C PRO A 430 6.13 3.22 17.55
N SER A 431 7.16 3.54 16.76
CA SER A 431 7.48 4.92 16.40
C SER A 431 7.80 5.09 14.92
N ASP A 432 7.34 6.20 14.35
CA ASP A 432 7.72 6.63 13.00
C ASP A 432 9.11 7.31 12.96
N ASP A 433 9.72 7.59 14.12
CA ASP A 433 11.10 8.13 14.21
C ASP A 433 12.18 7.05 14.01
N TRP A 434 11.80 5.78 14.04
CA TRP A 434 12.73 4.70 13.74
C TRP A 434 13.37 4.89 12.37
N GLN A 435 14.62 4.46 12.24
CA GLN A 435 15.44 4.70 11.06
C GLN A 435 15.50 3.48 10.15
N VAL A 436 15.52 3.72 8.84
CA VAL A 436 15.70 2.74 7.78
C VAL A 436 17.11 2.78 7.21
N ALA A 437 17.61 1.66 6.69
CA ALA A 437 18.99 1.51 6.19
C ALA A 437 19.22 2.27 4.86
N LEU A 438 18.29 2.13 3.91
CA LEU A 438 18.32 2.75 2.57
C LEU A 438 19.58 2.43 1.75
N ASP A 439 20.11 1.23 1.86
CA ASP A 439 21.28 0.79 1.10
C ASP A 439 20.94 -0.23 -0.01
N ASP A 440 19.68 -0.70 -0.08
CA ASP A 440 19.24 -1.53 -1.19
C ASP A 440 19.22 -0.74 -2.51
N PRO A 441 19.70 -1.29 -3.63
CA PRO A 441 19.75 -0.62 -4.92
C PRO A 441 18.38 -0.13 -5.44
N THR A 442 17.28 -0.74 -5.02
CA THR A 442 15.93 -0.34 -5.47
C THR A 442 15.48 1.01 -4.91
N VAL A 443 16.04 1.44 -3.79
CA VAL A 443 15.68 2.70 -3.11
C VAL A 443 16.85 3.69 -3.03
N SER A 444 18.08 3.25 -3.27
CA SER A 444 19.29 4.03 -3.00
C SER A 444 19.37 5.36 -3.75
N GLU A 445 18.87 5.44 -4.98
CA GLU A 445 18.88 6.69 -5.76
C GLU A 445 17.90 7.72 -5.17
N ALA A 446 16.77 7.30 -4.64
CA ALA A 446 15.86 8.18 -3.91
C ALA A 446 16.46 8.59 -2.57
N ALA A 447 17.12 7.65 -1.87
CA ALA A 447 17.80 7.88 -0.60
C ALA A 447 18.91 8.94 -0.65
N LYS A 448 19.67 8.97 -1.75
CA LYS A 448 20.73 9.98 -1.98
C LYS A 448 20.22 11.42 -1.94
N LYS A 449 18.93 11.63 -2.19
CA LYS A 449 18.29 12.95 -2.23
C LYS A 449 17.64 13.34 -0.90
N GLN A 450 17.57 12.43 0.04
CA GLN A 450 16.89 12.60 1.32
C GLN A 450 17.89 12.45 2.47
N ALA A 451 17.98 13.48 3.32
CA ALA A 451 18.75 13.40 4.56
C ALA A 451 17.99 12.66 5.66
N ASP A 452 16.65 12.77 5.65
CA ASP A 452 15.77 12.11 6.61
C ASP A 452 15.56 10.64 6.25
N LYS A 453 15.90 9.76 7.20
CA LYS A 453 15.77 8.30 7.10
C LYS A 453 14.68 7.73 8.00
N THR A 454 13.77 8.57 8.49
CA THR A 454 12.71 8.12 9.36
C THR A 454 11.68 7.25 8.63
N VAL A 455 11.15 6.26 9.33
CA VAL A 455 10.02 5.46 8.84
C VAL A 455 8.82 6.35 8.52
N GLY A 456 8.63 7.45 9.25
CA GLY A 456 7.55 8.39 9.01
C GLY A 456 7.57 8.99 7.60
N LEU A 457 8.73 9.47 7.13
CA LEU A 457 8.87 10.04 5.80
C LEU A 457 8.89 8.96 4.70
N TRP A 458 9.62 7.86 4.90
CA TRP A 458 9.72 6.77 3.93
C TRP A 458 8.46 5.92 3.89
N GLY A 459 7.76 5.80 5.00
CA GLY A 459 6.48 5.13 5.14
C GLY A 459 6.58 3.63 5.40
N ARG A 460 5.78 3.17 6.34
CA ARG A 460 5.67 1.75 6.71
C ARG A 460 5.26 0.88 5.52
N ALA A 461 4.32 1.36 4.71
CA ALA A 461 3.75 0.63 3.58
C ALA A 461 4.76 0.34 2.46
N MET A 462 5.88 1.05 2.38
CA MET A 462 6.95 0.75 1.44
C MET A 462 7.55 -0.64 1.69
N HIS A 463 7.69 -1.05 2.94
CA HIS A 463 8.23 -2.38 3.29
C HIS A 463 7.29 -3.50 2.86
N THR A 464 5.98 -3.27 2.86
CA THR A 464 4.98 -4.20 2.31
C THR A 464 5.20 -4.46 0.81
N GLU A 465 5.44 -3.39 0.04
CA GLU A 465 5.74 -3.49 -1.38
C GLU A 465 7.07 -4.21 -1.64
N LEU A 466 8.14 -3.83 -0.91
CA LEU A 466 9.47 -4.43 -1.06
C LEU A 466 9.50 -5.90 -0.63
N MET A 467 8.77 -6.30 0.41
CA MET A 467 8.57 -7.71 0.78
C MET A 467 7.89 -8.49 -0.36
N GLY A 468 6.85 -7.90 -0.96
CA GLY A 468 6.19 -8.46 -2.13
C GLY A 468 7.16 -8.65 -3.29
N LYS A 469 7.98 -7.62 -3.58
CA LYS A 469 9.01 -7.67 -4.63
C LYS A 469 10.04 -8.76 -4.37
N ALA A 470 10.60 -8.86 -3.16
CA ALA A 470 11.59 -9.86 -2.81
C ALA A 470 11.04 -11.29 -2.95
N SER A 471 9.79 -11.51 -2.51
CA SER A 471 9.11 -12.80 -2.64
C SER A 471 8.81 -13.16 -4.10
N HIS A 472 8.31 -12.21 -4.87
CA HIS A 472 8.00 -12.38 -6.30
C HIS A 472 9.25 -12.69 -7.11
N ASP A 473 10.31 -11.87 -6.96
CA ASP A 473 11.54 -12.02 -7.74
C ASP A 473 12.25 -13.34 -7.43
N ALA A 474 12.22 -13.76 -6.16
CA ALA A 474 12.77 -15.06 -5.75
C ALA A 474 12.07 -16.26 -6.42
N LEU A 475 10.74 -16.21 -6.54
CA LEU A 475 9.94 -17.24 -7.22
C LEU A 475 10.19 -17.22 -8.74
N ARG A 476 10.13 -16.03 -9.35
CA ARG A 476 10.32 -15.83 -10.79
C ARG A 476 11.70 -16.27 -11.25
N ASP A 477 12.74 -15.88 -10.52
CA ASP A 477 14.13 -16.14 -10.94
C ASP A 477 14.48 -17.63 -10.81
N LEU A 478 13.81 -18.37 -9.93
CA LEU A 478 13.99 -19.82 -9.81
C LEU A 478 13.21 -20.59 -10.89
N GLU A 479 12.01 -20.14 -11.27
CA GLU A 479 11.15 -20.76 -12.29
C GLU A 479 10.58 -19.68 -13.25
N PRO A 480 11.38 -19.18 -14.21
CA PRO A 480 10.98 -18.04 -15.05
C PRO A 480 9.75 -18.29 -15.93
N ASN A 481 9.44 -19.54 -16.21
CA ASN A 481 8.31 -19.96 -17.05
C ASN A 481 7.02 -20.21 -16.23
N VAL A 482 7.07 -20.08 -14.92
CA VAL A 482 5.93 -20.26 -14.03
C VAL A 482 5.51 -18.91 -13.47
N ARG A 483 4.21 -18.60 -13.52
CA ARG A 483 3.68 -17.37 -12.93
C ARG A 483 3.88 -17.41 -11.42
N PRO A 484 4.61 -16.46 -10.82
CA PRO A 484 4.74 -16.36 -9.37
C PRO A 484 3.39 -16.15 -8.71
N PHE A 485 3.19 -16.75 -7.54
CA PHE A 485 2.02 -16.49 -6.72
C PHE A 485 2.45 -16.09 -5.30
N VAL A 486 2.15 -14.85 -4.97
CA VAL A 486 2.33 -14.29 -3.62
C VAL A 486 0.97 -13.81 -3.15
N LEU A 487 0.46 -14.39 -2.09
CA LEU A 487 -0.69 -13.88 -1.35
C LEU A 487 -0.16 -12.94 -0.27
N THR A 488 -0.67 -11.73 -0.18
CA THR A 488 -0.23 -10.73 0.81
C THR A 488 -1.36 -10.23 1.69
N ARG A 489 -1.15 -10.08 3.00
CA ARG A 489 -2.15 -9.50 3.90
C ARG A 489 -2.23 -7.99 3.72
N SER A 490 -1.14 -7.29 3.90
CA SER A 490 -1.08 -5.87 3.66
C SER A 490 -0.75 -5.56 2.21
N ALA A 491 -1.19 -4.39 1.76
CA ALA A 491 -0.92 -3.89 0.43
C ALA A 491 -0.88 -2.36 0.42
N THR A 492 -0.10 -1.82 -0.51
CA THR A 492 -0.09 -0.40 -0.87
C THR A 492 -0.22 -0.25 -2.39
N ALA A 493 -0.28 0.98 -2.87
CA ALA A 493 -0.28 1.26 -4.30
C ALA A 493 0.92 0.60 -4.99
N GLY A 494 0.66 -0.17 -6.03
CA GLY A 494 1.70 -0.90 -6.77
C GLY A 494 2.05 -2.29 -6.24
N THR A 495 1.60 -2.69 -5.05
CA THR A 495 1.89 -4.03 -4.48
C THR A 495 1.45 -5.15 -5.42
N MET A 496 0.35 -4.99 -6.17
CA MET A 496 -0.16 -6.02 -7.09
C MET A 496 0.75 -6.30 -8.30
N ARG A 497 1.80 -5.52 -8.53
CA ARG A 497 2.88 -5.85 -9.48
C ARG A 497 3.68 -7.08 -9.04
N TYR A 498 3.68 -7.37 -7.76
CA TYR A 498 4.49 -8.41 -7.12
C TYR A 498 3.65 -9.45 -6.40
N ALA A 499 2.48 -9.06 -5.87
CA ALA A 499 1.56 -9.97 -5.20
C ALA A 499 0.38 -10.30 -6.12
N ALA A 500 0.12 -11.59 -6.29
CA ALA A 500 -0.94 -12.07 -7.17
C ALA A 500 -2.34 -11.90 -6.56
N SER A 501 -2.43 -11.87 -5.23
CA SER A 501 -3.68 -11.73 -4.50
C SER A 501 -3.47 -11.17 -3.10
N THR A 502 -4.54 -10.66 -2.51
CA THR A 502 -4.62 -10.26 -1.10
C THR A 502 -5.90 -10.81 -0.49
N TRP A 503 -6.00 -10.85 0.84
CA TRP A 503 -7.26 -11.18 1.55
C TRP A 503 -7.62 -10.07 2.53
N SER A 504 -8.85 -10.12 3.04
CA SER A 504 -9.39 -9.08 3.94
C SER A 504 -8.88 -9.13 5.38
N GLY A 505 -7.86 -9.92 5.66
CA GLY A 505 -7.32 -10.08 7.01
C GLY A 505 -8.19 -10.96 7.92
N ASP A 506 -8.14 -10.70 9.22
CA ASP A 506 -8.75 -11.54 10.27
C ASP A 506 -10.06 -10.92 10.77
N ASN A 507 -11.13 -10.98 9.97
CA ASN A 507 -12.47 -10.53 10.37
C ASN A 507 -13.19 -11.55 11.26
N VAL A 508 -14.25 -11.09 11.92
CA VAL A 508 -15.14 -11.98 12.70
C VAL A 508 -15.92 -12.90 11.76
N THR A 509 -16.05 -14.18 12.15
CA THR A 509 -16.87 -15.15 11.42
C THR A 509 -18.35 -14.93 11.71
N SER A 510 -19.05 -14.22 10.82
CA SER A 510 -20.48 -13.97 10.93
C SER A 510 -21.12 -13.69 9.57
N TRP A 511 -22.44 -13.78 9.49
CA TRP A 511 -23.20 -13.40 8.30
C TRP A 511 -23.07 -11.88 8.00
N GLU A 512 -22.99 -11.06 9.03
CA GLU A 512 -22.74 -9.62 8.95
C GLU A 512 -21.41 -9.34 8.30
N SER A 513 -20.34 -10.03 8.73
CA SER A 513 -19.00 -9.90 8.13
C SER A 513 -19.02 -10.32 6.66
N MET A 514 -19.67 -11.40 6.32
CA MET A 514 -19.79 -11.85 4.94
C MET A 514 -20.54 -10.83 4.07
N LYS A 515 -21.61 -10.20 4.59
CA LYS A 515 -22.35 -9.14 3.90
C LYS A 515 -21.49 -7.88 3.71
N GLY A 516 -20.84 -7.41 4.75
CA GLY A 516 -19.99 -6.20 4.71
C GLY A 516 -18.76 -6.37 3.82
N ALA A 517 -18.20 -7.58 3.73
CA ALA A 517 -17.06 -7.88 2.90
C ALA A 517 -17.31 -7.64 1.39
N ASN A 518 -18.55 -7.60 0.91
CA ASN A 518 -18.86 -7.27 -0.48
C ASN A 518 -18.45 -5.82 -0.82
N ALA A 519 -18.86 -4.84 -0.01
CA ALA A 519 -18.50 -3.43 -0.23
C ALA A 519 -16.98 -3.21 -0.09
N LEU A 520 -16.37 -3.84 0.91
CA LEU A 520 -14.93 -3.83 1.14
C LEU A 520 -14.16 -4.36 -0.09
N SER A 521 -14.60 -5.50 -0.66
CA SER A 521 -13.99 -6.09 -1.85
C SER A 521 -14.14 -5.22 -3.09
N LEU A 522 -15.28 -4.57 -3.27
CA LEU A 522 -15.53 -3.68 -4.41
C LEU A 522 -14.64 -2.42 -4.34
N ASN A 523 -14.50 -1.79 -3.17
CA ASN A 523 -13.57 -0.66 -2.98
C ASN A 523 -12.11 -1.07 -3.17
N SER A 524 -11.73 -2.26 -2.68
CA SER A 524 -10.43 -2.84 -2.92
C SER A 524 -10.16 -3.04 -4.42
N ALA A 525 -11.13 -3.57 -5.17
CA ALA A 525 -11.01 -3.76 -6.62
C ALA A 525 -10.86 -2.43 -7.37
N MET A 526 -11.57 -1.35 -6.96
CA MET A 526 -11.37 0.00 -7.52
C MET A 526 -9.95 0.52 -7.29
N SER A 527 -9.23 -0.03 -6.33
CA SER A 527 -7.84 0.28 -6.01
C SER A 527 -6.84 -0.75 -6.57
N LEU A 528 -7.24 -1.58 -7.54
CA LEU A 528 -6.47 -2.65 -8.19
C LEU A 528 -6.13 -3.84 -7.30
N LEU A 529 -6.69 -3.96 -6.11
CA LEU A 529 -6.45 -5.09 -5.24
C LEU A 529 -7.27 -6.31 -5.69
N GLN A 530 -6.58 -7.40 -5.99
CA GLN A 530 -7.22 -8.70 -6.28
C GLN A 530 -7.49 -9.41 -4.95
N VAL A 531 -8.67 -9.20 -4.38
CA VAL A 531 -9.04 -9.74 -3.08
C VAL A 531 -9.58 -11.17 -3.23
N SER A 532 -8.93 -12.13 -2.60
CA SER A 532 -9.53 -13.43 -2.29
C SER A 532 -10.29 -13.32 -0.96
N PHE A 533 -11.48 -13.89 -0.87
CA PHE A 533 -12.19 -13.95 0.40
C PHE A 533 -11.36 -14.73 1.42
N SER A 534 -11.13 -14.15 2.59
CA SER A 534 -10.60 -14.91 3.71
C SER A 534 -11.65 -15.94 4.14
N PRO A 535 -11.26 -17.19 4.33
CA PRO A 535 -12.10 -18.08 5.10
C PRO A 535 -12.24 -17.47 6.50
N LEU A 536 -13.45 -17.36 6.91
CA LEU A 536 -13.86 -16.98 8.24
C LEU A 536 -13.03 -17.79 9.25
N ARG A 537 -12.38 -17.15 10.22
CA ARG A 537 -11.74 -17.86 11.33
C ARG A 537 -12.82 -18.49 12.22
N TYR A 538 -12.55 -19.68 12.73
CA TYR A 538 -13.35 -20.37 13.72
C TYR A 538 -13.34 -19.67 15.07
#